data_ca639889129037ca2865774cfa0ae120
#
_entry.id   ca639889129037ca2865774cfa0ae120
#
_cell.length_a   1.000
_cell.length_b   1.000
_cell.length_c   1.000
_cell.angle_alpha   90.00
_cell.angle_beta   90.00
_cell.angle_gamma   90.00
#
_symmetry.space_group_name_H-M   'P 1'
#
loop_
_entity.id
_entity.type
_entity.pdbx_description
1 polymer ?
#
loop_
_entity_poly.entity_id
_entity_poly.type
_entity_poly.pdbx_seq_one_letter_code
_entity_poly.pdbx_strand_id
1 'polypeptide(L)'
;MAERIRDVMTTNPETMPESTTVREAAETMRANDIGDVVVVDDNGTLSGILTDRDIVVRVVAEGRDPRATRIGDVASRDLTAVSPDDPVDRAVQLMRDKAIRRLPAVDKGKPVGIVSIGDLALDRDPDSALADISAAPPNI
;
A
#
# COMPACT_ATOMS: atom_id res chain seq x y z
N MET A 1 12.63 5.80 -19.20
CA MET A 1 12.76 5.18 -17.87
C MET A 1 12.70 6.26 -16.81
N ALA A 2 11.84 6.10 -15.81
CA ALA A 2 11.70 7.08 -14.75
C ALA A 2 12.92 7.09 -13.83
N GLU A 3 13.23 8.25 -13.28
CA GLU A 3 14.39 8.43 -12.41
C GLU A 3 14.00 8.47 -10.92
N ARG A 4 12.83 9.02 -10.60
CA ARG A 4 12.38 9.23 -9.22
C ARG A 4 11.09 8.49 -8.92
N ILE A 5 10.89 8.20 -7.66
CA ILE A 5 9.69 7.52 -7.15
C ILE A 5 8.42 8.24 -7.59
N ARG A 6 8.40 9.59 -7.56
CA ARG A 6 7.22 10.38 -7.97
C ARG A 6 6.74 10.07 -9.37
N ASP A 7 7.63 9.60 -10.25
CA ASP A 7 7.32 9.32 -11.65
C ASP A 7 6.63 7.97 -11.86
N VAL A 8 6.75 7.05 -10.87
CA VAL A 8 6.20 5.69 -10.97
C VAL A 8 5.13 5.40 -9.92
N MET A 9 5.05 6.18 -8.85
CA MET A 9 4.07 5.93 -7.78
C MET A 9 2.65 6.23 -8.25
N THR A 10 1.68 5.56 -7.63
CA THR A 10 0.28 5.93 -7.71
C THR A 10 0.06 7.06 -6.70
N THR A 11 -0.42 8.20 -7.16
CA THR A 11 -0.68 9.37 -6.31
C THR A 11 -2.02 9.26 -5.59
N ASN A 12 -2.21 10.07 -4.55
CA ASN A 12 -3.44 10.11 -3.77
C ASN A 12 -3.83 8.73 -3.25
N PRO A 13 -2.96 8.08 -2.44
CA PRO A 13 -3.27 6.78 -1.89
C PRO A 13 -4.51 6.86 -1.00
N GLU A 14 -5.30 5.79 -0.96
CA GLU A 14 -6.42 5.72 -0.04
C GLU A 14 -5.89 5.71 1.39
N THR A 15 -6.24 6.72 2.18
CA THR A 15 -5.80 6.84 3.57
C THR A 15 -6.99 6.80 4.51
N MET A 16 -6.78 6.18 5.68
CA MET A 16 -7.81 6.08 6.72
C MET A 16 -7.21 6.28 8.10
N PRO A 17 -7.92 6.96 9.01
CA PRO A 17 -7.49 7.06 10.40
C PRO A 17 -7.45 5.69 11.09
N GLU A 18 -6.60 5.56 12.10
CA GLU A 18 -6.46 4.33 12.89
C GLU A 18 -7.78 3.87 13.51
N SER A 19 -8.71 4.78 13.78
CA SER A 19 -10.01 4.50 14.40
C SER A 19 -11.04 3.91 13.45
N THR A 20 -10.78 3.92 12.15
CA THR A 20 -11.67 3.32 11.14
C THR A 20 -11.85 1.84 11.43
N THR A 21 -13.06 1.31 11.25
CA THR A 21 -13.30 -0.11 11.43
C THR A 21 -12.77 -0.92 10.25
N VAL A 22 -12.43 -2.17 10.52
CA VAL A 22 -12.00 -3.11 9.48
C VAL A 22 -13.07 -3.26 8.40
N ARG A 23 -14.34 -3.26 8.79
CA ARG A 23 -15.45 -3.35 7.82
C ARG A 23 -15.45 -2.16 6.86
N GLU A 24 -15.29 -0.95 7.37
CA GLU A 24 -15.24 0.25 6.52
C GLU A 24 -14.05 0.19 5.55
N ALA A 25 -12.90 -0.29 6.03
CA ALA A 25 -11.73 -0.47 5.17
C ALA A 25 -11.99 -1.51 4.08
N ALA A 26 -12.61 -2.63 4.45
CA ALA A 26 -12.96 -3.68 3.48
C ALA A 26 -13.95 -3.17 2.43
N GLU A 27 -14.93 -2.38 2.83
CA GLU A 27 -15.90 -1.78 1.91
C GLU A 27 -15.20 -0.83 0.92
N THR A 28 -14.24 -0.04 1.40
CA THR A 28 -13.43 0.84 0.54
C THR A 28 -12.58 0.04 -0.44
N MET A 29 -11.96 -1.05 0.02
CA MET A 29 -11.20 -1.94 -0.85
C MET A 29 -12.07 -2.50 -1.97
N ARG A 30 -13.29 -2.92 -1.62
CA ARG A 30 -14.24 -3.44 -2.61
C ARG A 30 -14.68 -2.36 -3.60
N ALA A 31 -15.04 -1.19 -3.10
CA ALA A 31 -15.56 -0.10 -3.94
C ALA A 31 -14.52 0.43 -4.93
N ASN A 32 -13.24 0.43 -4.54
CA ASN A 32 -12.14 0.98 -5.33
C ASN A 32 -11.27 -0.09 -5.99
N ASP A 33 -11.60 -1.37 -5.77
CA ASP A 33 -10.85 -2.51 -6.29
C ASP A 33 -9.36 -2.43 -5.94
N ILE A 34 -9.10 -2.20 -4.66
CA ILE A 34 -7.74 -2.12 -4.11
C ILE A 34 -7.55 -3.13 -2.99
N GLY A 35 -6.32 -3.55 -2.76
CA GLY A 35 -5.96 -4.55 -1.74
C GLY A 35 -5.24 -3.97 -0.54
N ASP A 36 -5.12 -2.65 -0.44
CA ASP A 36 -4.46 -1.99 0.69
C ASP A 36 -5.03 -0.59 0.94
N VAL A 37 -4.89 -0.14 2.18
CA VAL A 37 -5.14 1.26 2.55
C VAL A 37 -3.99 1.70 3.45
N VAL A 38 -3.64 2.98 3.34
CA VAL A 38 -2.61 3.58 4.18
C VAL A 38 -3.27 4.07 5.46
N VAL A 39 -2.74 3.66 6.60
CA VAL A 39 -3.26 4.06 7.90
C VAL A 39 -2.49 5.28 8.41
N VAL A 40 -3.22 6.28 8.85
CA VAL A 40 -2.65 7.52 9.36
C VAL A 40 -3.12 7.78 10.80
N ASP A 41 -2.30 8.53 11.54
CA ASP A 41 -2.69 9.02 12.86
C ASP A 41 -3.55 10.28 12.76
N ASP A 42 -3.86 10.90 13.90
CA ASP A 42 -4.72 12.09 13.97
C ASP A 42 -4.12 13.29 13.24
N ASN A 43 -2.83 13.30 13.02
CA ASN A 43 -2.13 14.38 12.31
C ASN A 43 -1.98 14.09 10.81
N GLY A 44 -2.51 12.96 10.33
CA GLY A 44 -2.35 12.55 8.96
C GLY A 44 -0.98 11.95 8.65
N THR A 45 -0.19 11.64 9.68
CA THR A 45 1.13 11.04 9.53
C THR A 45 1.00 9.54 9.37
N LEU A 46 1.83 8.96 8.50
CA LEU A 46 1.84 7.51 8.26
C LEU A 46 2.00 6.75 9.58
N SER A 47 1.10 5.81 9.85
CA SER A 47 1.20 4.94 11.02
C SER A 47 1.19 3.46 10.67
N GLY A 48 0.82 3.08 9.46
CA GLY A 48 0.85 1.69 9.03
C GLY A 48 0.20 1.49 7.68
N ILE A 49 0.15 0.23 7.26
CA ILE A 49 -0.57 -0.19 6.06
C ILE A 49 -1.44 -1.38 6.45
N LEU A 50 -2.69 -1.34 6.00
CA LEU A 50 -3.62 -2.45 6.12
C LEU A 50 -3.82 -3.09 4.75
N THR A 51 -3.57 -4.39 4.66
CA THR A 51 -3.80 -5.15 3.43
C THR A 51 -5.01 -6.08 3.59
N ASP A 52 -5.55 -6.55 2.47
CA ASP A 52 -6.58 -7.57 2.45
C ASP A 52 -6.10 -8.85 3.16
N ARG A 53 -4.82 -9.20 3.02
CA ARG A 53 -4.23 -10.33 3.75
C ARG A 53 -4.27 -10.10 5.26
N ASP A 54 -3.98 -8.90 5.75
CA ASP A 54 -4.08 -8.58 7.17
C ASP A 54 -5.49 -8.84 7.70
N ILE A 55 -6.51 -8.47 6.93
CA ILE A 55 -7.90 -8.69 7.31
C ILE A 55 -8.20 -10.19 7.42
N VAL A 56 -7.78 -10.97 6.46
CA VAL A 56 -8.00 -12.43 6.48
C VAL A 56 -7.28 -13.07 7.66
N VAL A 57 -6.01 -12.76 7.86
CA VAL A 57 -5.15 -13.45 8.83
C VAL A 57 -5.38 -12.94 10.24
N ARG A 58 -5.56 -11.64 10.42
CA ARG A 58 -5.59 -11.01 11.75
C ARG A 58 -7.00 -10.71 12.26
N VAL A 59 -8.00 -10.77 11.39
CA VAL A 59 -9.39 -10.52 11.76
C VAL A 59 -10.22 -11.79 11.58
N VAL A 60 -10.32 -12.31 10.36
CA VAL A 60 -11.16 -13.48 10.08
C VAL A 60 -10.62 -14.72 10.78
N ALA A 61 -9.34 -15.03 10.62
CA ALA A 61 -8.73 -16.22 11.23
C ALA A 61 -8.71 -16.16 12.75
N GLU A 62 -8.63 -14.96 13.32
CA GLU A 62 -8.64 -14.75 14.78
C GLU A 62 -10.06 -14.68 15.36
N GLY A 63 -11.09 -14.77 14.54
CA GLY A 63 -12.48 -14.70 14.99
C GLY A 63 -12.91 -13.33 15.48
N ARG A 64 -12.23 -12.26 15.06
CA ARG A 64 -12.56 -10.89 15.47
C ARG A 64 -13.71 -10.33 14.63
N ASP A 65 -14.54 -9.51 15.27
CA ASP A 65 -15.65 -8.85 14.57
C ASP A 65 -15.11 -7.64 13.76
N PRO A 66 -15.22 -7.65 12.43
CA PRO A 66 -14.75 -6.54 11.62
C PRO A 66 -15.46 -5.21 11.90
N ARG A 67 -16.66 -5.23 12.44
CA ARG A 67 -17.41 -4.02 12.81
C ARG A 67 -16.93 -3.40 14.12
N ALA A 68 -16.27 -4.19 14.96
CA ALA A 68 -15.79 -3.76 16.27
C ALA A 68 -14.26 -3.65 16.34
N THR A 69 -13.56 -4.06 15.30
CA THR A 69 -12.10 -4.02 15.24
C THR A 69 -11.65 -2.78 14.49
N ARG A 70 -10.74 -2.01 15.07
CA ARG A 70 -10.15 -0.83 14.44
C ARG A 70 -8.96 -1.23 13.57
N ILE A 71 -8.79 -0.57 12.44
CA ILE A 71 -7.67 -0.90 11.55
C ILE A 71 -6.31 -0.65 12.20
N GLY A 72 -6.19 0.33 13.08
CA GLY A 72 -4.95 0.59 13.81
C GLY A 72 -4.47 -0.59 14.66
N ASP A 73 -5.37 -1.48 15.08
CA ASP A 73 -5.02 -2.64 15.91
C ASP A 73 -4.51 -3.82 15.08
N VAL A 74 -4.76 -3.85 13.79
CA VAL A 74 -4.44 -5.01 12.94
C VAL A 74 -3.56 -4.65 11.75
N ALA A 75 -3.32 -3.37 11.48
CA ALA A 75 -2.44 -2.93 10.40
C ALA A 75 -0.99 -3.29 10.70
N SER A 76 -0.21 -3.48 9.64
CA SER A 76 1.24 -3.60 9.76
C SER A 76 1.83 -2.27 10.19
N ARG A 77 2.66 -2.29 11.23
CA ARG A 77 3.34 -1.12 11.78
C ARG A 77 4.76 -0.98 11.28
N ASP A 78 5.17 -1.77 10.32
CA ASP A 78 6.45 -1.55 9.64
C ASP A 78 6.32 -0.28 8.80
N LEU A 79 7.04 0.76 9.18
CA LEU A 79 6.99 2.07 8.53
C LEU A 79 8.07 2.22 7.45
N THR A 80 8.49 1.11 6.83
CA THR A 80 9.38 1.19 5.68
C THR A 80 8.71 2.00 4.58
N ALA A 81 9.36 3.08 4.17
CA ALA A 81 8.80 4.03 3.23
C ALA A 81 9.91 4.61 2.35
N VAL A 82 9.53 5.24 1.27
CA VAL A 82 10.43 5.99 0.38
C VAL A 82 9.96 7.44 0.29
N SER A 83 10.87 8.33 -0.12
CA SER A 83 10.50 9.69 -0.47
C SER A 83 10.14 9.77 -1.95
N PRO A 84 9.20 10.65 -2.35
CA PRO A 84 8.95 10.88 -3.78
C PRO A 84 10.19 11.30 -4.57
N ASP A 85 11.17 11.89 -3.89
CA ASP A 85 12.42 12.35 -4.51
C ASP A 85 13.51 11.29 -4.55
N ASP A 86 13.29 10.14 -3.91
CA ASP A 86 14.25 9.03 -3.96
C ASP A 86 14.35 8.48 -5.39
N PRO A 87 15.51 7.92 -5.74
CA PRO A 87 15.63 7.20 -7.02
C PRO A 87 14.77 5.94 -7.00
N VAL A 88 14.28 5.53 -8.15
CA VAL A 88 13.45 4.32 -8.30
C VAL A 88 14.19 3.08 -7.77
N ASP A 89 15.51 3.02 -7.96
CA ASP A 89 16.32 1.90 -7.47
C ASP A 89 16.24 1.71 -5.96
N ARG A 90 15.94 2.77 -5.20
CA ARG A 90 15.74 2.67 -3.74
C ARG A 90 14.55 1.78 -3.41
N ALA A 91 13.45 1.91 -4.14
CA ALA A 91 12.28 1.06 -3.96
C ALA A 91 12.59 -0.40 -4.32
N VAL A 92 13.28 -0.62 -5.42
CA VAL A 92 13.70 -1.97 -5.84
C VAL A 92 14.53 -2.62 -4.74
N GLN A 93 15.51 -1.90 -4.21
CA GLN A 93 16.39 -2.40 -3.16
C GLN A 93 15.62 -2.78 -1.90
N LEU A 94 14.72 -1.90 -1.42
CA LEU A 94 13.92 -2.13 -0.23
C LEU A 94 12.97 -3.31 -0.39
N MET A 95 12.31 -3.42 -1.53
CA MET A 95 11.40 -4.54 -1.80
C MET A 95 12.14 -5.87 -1.81
N ARG A 96 13.34 -5.89 -2.42
CA ARG A 96 14.17 -7.10 -2.44
C ARG A 96 14.68 -7.47 -1.05
N ASP A 97 15.24 -6.50 -0.32
CA ASP A 97 15.89 -6.76 0.96
C ASP A 97 14.89 -7.13 2.05
N LYS A 98 13.69 -6.57 2.00
CA LYS A 98 12.64 -6.80 2.99
C LYS A 98 11.55 -7.77 2.52
N ALA A 99 11.64 -8.27 1.29
CA ALA A 99 10.65 -9.17 0.69
C ALA A 99 9.23 -8.57 0.74
N ILE A 100 9.10 -7.28 0.49
CA ILE A 100 7.82 -6.56 0.45
C ILE A 100 7.51 -6.15 -0.98
N ARG A 101 6.23 -5.96 -1.29
CA ARG A 101 5.74 -5.71 -2.64
C ARG A 101 5.10 -4.35 -2.83
N ARG A 102 4.97 -3.59 -1.76
CA ARG A 102 4.39 -2.24 -1.75
C ARG A 102 5.15 -1.38 -0.77
N LEU A 103 5.31 -0.11 -1.13
CA LEU A 103 5.95 0.88 -0.27
C LEU A 103 5.15 2.18 -0.33
N PRO A 104 4.82 2.77 0.82
CA PRO A 104 4.31 4.13 0.81
C PRO A 104 5.42 5.11 0.44
N ALA A 105 5.07 6.11 -0.34
CA ALA A 105 5.90 7.28 -0.58
C ALA A 105 5.42 8.37 0.36
N VAL A 106 6.34 8.90 1.15
CA VAL A 106 6.05 9.81 2.26
C VAL A 106 6.84 11.10 2.11
N ASP A 107 6.16 12.23 2.28
CA ASP A 107 6.77 13.56 2.30
C ASP A 107 6.42 14.22 3.64
N LYS A 108 7.45 14.51 4.44
CA LYS A 108 7.29 15.12 5.77
C LYS A 108 6.30 14.35 6.66
N GLY A 109 6.41 13.04 6.65
CA GLY A 109 5.54 12.14 7.42
C GLY A 109 4.18 11.85 6.79
N LYS A 110 3.81 12.55 5.73
CA LYS A 110 2.50 12.41 5.08
C LYS A 110 2.59 11.48 3.88
N PRO A 111 1.71 10.47 3.78
CA PRO A 111 1.69 9.60 2.60
C PRO A 111 1.18 10.38 1.39
N VAL A 112 1.96 10.35 0.31
CA VAL A 112 1.64 11.05 -0.94
C VAL A 112 1.48 10.11 -2.11
N GLY A 113 1.87 8.85 -1.95
CA GLY A 113 1.77 7.84 -3.00
C GLY A 113 2.03 6.45 -2.49
N ILE A 114 1.81 5.47 -3.37
CA ILE A 114 2.15 4.05 -3.16
C ILE A 114 2.92 3.58 -4.37
N VAL A 115 3.99 2.83 -4.13
CA VAL A 115 4.76 2.16 -5.18
C VAL A 115 4.54 0.66 -5.01
N SER A 116 4.14 -0.02 -6.08
CA SER A 116 3.97 -1.47 -6.10
C SER A 116 5.04 -2.14 -6.96
N ILE A 117 5.20 -3.45 -6.76
CA ILE A 117 6.07 -4.25 -7.64
C ILE A 117 5.61 -4.16 -9.09
N GLY A 118 4.30 -4.05 -9.34
CA GLY A 118 3.77 -3.88 -10.69
C GLY A 118 4.18 -2.55 -11.32
N ASP A 119 4.17 -1.47 -10.54
CA ASP A 119 4.63 -0.15 -11.02
C ASP A 119 6.09 -0.20 -11.46
N LEU A 120 6.92 -0.89 -10.69
CA LEU A 120 8.35 -1.05 -11.01
C LEU A 120 8.55 -1.90 -12.27
N ALA A 121 7.76 -2.95 -12.44
CA ALA A 121 7.83 -3.80 -13.62
C ALA A 121 7.44 -3.03 -14.89
N LEU A 122 6.39 -2.21 -14.83
CA LEU A 122 5.96 -1.38 -15.96
C LEU A 122 7.05 -0.38 -16.37
N ASP A 123 7.80 0.15 -15.41
CA ASP A 123 8.87 1.11 -15.70
C ASP A 123 10.16 0.43 -16.17
N ARG A 124 10.58 -0.65 -15.48
CA ARG A 124 11.90 -1.25 -15.65
C ARG A 124 11.94 -2.42 -16.63
N ASP A 125 10.82 -3.12 -16.78
CA ASP A 125 10.74 -4.31 -17.64
C ASP A 125 9.35 -4.39 -18.25
N PRO A 126 8.99 -3.44 -19.13
CA PRO A 126 7.62 -3.33 -19.66
C PRO A 126 7.17 -4.53 -20.50
N ASP A 127 8.12 -5.35 -20.99
CA ASP A 127 7.82 -6.53 -21.79
C ASP A 127 7.70 -7.81 -20.94
N SER A 128 7.85 -7.71 -19.60
CA SER A 128 7.74 -8.85 -18.70
C SER A 128 6.28 -9.30 -18.54
N ALA A 129 6.11 -10.57 -18.13
CA ALA A 129 4.79 -11.08 -17.78
C ALA A 129 4.16 -10.29 -16.63
N LEU A 130 4.97 -9.88 -15.64
CA LEU A 130 4.48 -9.08 -14.52
C LEU A 130 3.97 -7.71 -14.99
N ALA A 131 4.66 -7.07 -15.92
CA ALA A 131 4.24 -5.80 -16.48
C ALA A 131 2.92 -5.95 -17.26
N ASP A 132 2.79 -7.00 -18.07
CA ASP A 132 1.56 -7.30 -18.81
C ASP A 132 0.37 -7.48 -17.87
N ILE A 133 0.54 -8.27 -16.82
CA ILE A 133 -0.51 -8.51 -15.83
C ILE A 133 -0.86 -7.21 -15.09
N SER A 134 0.14 -6.43 -14.71
CA SER A 134 -0.07 -5.17 -13.97
C SER A 134 -0.79 -4.11 -14.82
N ALA A 135 -0.61 -4.13 -16.13
CA ALA A 135 -1.27 -3.20 -17.05
C ALA A 135 -2.71 -3.62 -17.39
N ALA A 136 -3.07 -4.88 -17.12
CA ALA A 136 -4.40 -5.40 -17.46
C ALA A 136 -5.48 -4.84 -16.53
N PRO A 137 -6.74 -4.70 -17.01
CA PRO A 137 -7.85 -4.34 -16.14
C PRO A 137 -8.03 -5.38 -15.02
N PRO A 138 -8.51 -4.96 -13.84
CA PRO A 138 -8.77 -5.89 -12.75
C PRO A 138 -9.84 -6.93 -13.15
N ASN A 139 -9.66 -8.14 -12.65
CA ASN A 139 -10.63 -9.22 -12.81
C ASN A 139 -11.43 -9.35 -11.52
N ILE A 140 -12.56 -8.71 -11.50
CA ILE A 140 -13.43 -8.67 -10.32
C ILE A 140 -14.62 -9.57 -10.49
#